data_458f2328317eaa37161a71859d2e5b08
#
_entry.id   458f2328317eaa37161a71859d2e5b08
#
_cell.length_a   1.000
_cell.length_b   1.000
_cell.length_c   1.000
_cell.angle_alpha   90.00
_cell.angle_beta   90.00
_cell.angle_gamma   90.00
#
_symmetry.space_group_name_H-M   'P 1'
#
loop_
_entity.id
_entity.type
_entity.pdbx_description
1 polymer ?
#
loop_
_entity_poly.entity_id
_entity_poly.type
_entity_poly.pdbx_seq_one_letter_code
_entity_poly.pdbx_strand_id
1 'polypeptide(L)'
;MNPVFDRRRLLLAGLAVGTVLVLAAVVLGVWKPWSPGPSSAAVAGAGHDDAVTIAPAPLTLPEHPTVLVFGDSWTYGSAASEPTLGYAYLLADLVHGTTIVNGVRGSGYLKPGIDGPAFGERIAALDPALTPDLIIIQGSINDRAQGAAGYREAVTAAWDAMAAKYPEAQIVILGPAPHELPVGAATARIDRDLAALAAARGWWYISPVADGWITPQNYRDVIDVDLGRKHPSTAGHRYLAERLAAALADLGGAPVTVAGGSETTPEQ
;
A
#
# COMPACT_ATOMS: atom_id res chain seq x y z
N MET A 1 -72.53 7.66 -15.56
CA MET A 1 -71.05 7.98 -15.44
C MET A 1 -70.71 8.79 -16.70
N ASN A 2 -70.28 10.03 -16.52
CA ASN A 2 -70.18 11.04 -17.57
C ASN A 2 -68.78 10.95 -18.27
N PRO A 3 -68.67 10.58 -19.54
CA PRO A 3 -67.37 10.34 -20.21
C PRO A 3 -66.51 11.61 -20.41
N VAL A 4 -67.03 12.77 -20.08
CA VAL A 4 -66.39 14.06 -20.28
C VAL A 4 -65.29 14.27 -19.14
N PHE A 5 -65.50 13.69 -17.96
CA PHE A 5 -64.54 13.84 -16.83
C PHE A 5 -63.26 13.03 -17.04
N ASP A 6 -63.29 11.95 -17.78
CA ASP A 6 -62.16 11.06 -18.00
C ASP A 6 -61.14 11.63 -19.01
N ARG A 7 -61.64 12.32 -20.05
CA ARG A 7 -60.77 12.95 -21.06
C ARG A 7 -59.94 14.11 -20.52
N ARG A 8 -60.48 14.90 -19.58
CA ARG A 8 -59.70 15.99 -18.95
C ARG A 8 -58.60 15.47 -18.04
N ARG A 9 -58.83 14.38 -17.30
CA ARG A 9 -57.80 13.74 -16.47
C ARG A 9 -56.70 13.14 -17.30
N LEU A 10 -56.98 12.51 -18.41
CA LEU A 10 -55.98 11.97 -19.35
C LEU A 10 -55.16 13.08 -20.01
N LEU A 11 -55.79 14.21 -20.39
CA LEU A 11 -55.06 15.35 -20.95
C LEU A 11 -54.14 16.02 -19.93
N LEU A 12 -54.58 16.18 -18.70
CA LEU A 12 -53.74 16.74 -17.61
C LEU A 12 -52.59 15.81 -17.23
N ALA A 13 -52.82 14.51 -17.20
CA ALA A 13 -51.75 13.53 -16.94
C ALA A 13 -50.71 13.52 -18.08
N GLY A 14 -51.15 13.58 -19.33
CA GLY A 14 -50.26 13.67 -20.50
C GLY A 14 -49.43 14.95 -20.51
N LEU A 15 -50.06 16.09 -20.13
CA LEU A 15 -49.33 17.37 -20.03
C LEU A 15 -48.28 17.35 -18.91
N ALA A 16 -48.59 16.76 -17.75
CA ALA A 16 -47.65 16.64 -16.62
C ALA A 16 -46.44 15.76 -16.97
N VAL A 17 -46.67 14.60 -17.62
CA VAL A 17 -45.59 13.70 -18.07
C VAL A 17 -44.74 14.37 -19.14
N GLY A 18 -45.33 15.07 -20.10
CA GLY A 18 -44.61 15.83 -21.12
C GLY A 18 -43.71 16.90 -20.53
N THR A 19 -44.22 17.66 -19.53
CA THR A 19 -43.43 18.70 -18.87
C THR A 19 -42.23 18.12 -18.08
N VAL A 20 -42.43 17.01 -17.40
CA VAL A 20 -41.31 16.32 -16.66
C VAL A 20 -40.23 15.83 -17.62
N LEU A 21 -40.63 15.25 -18.78
CA LEU A 21 -39.66 14.77 -19.78
C LEU A 21 -38.88 15.92 -20.43
N VAL A 22 -39.53 17.07 -20.71
CA VAL A 22 -38.84 18.25 -21.24
C VAL A 22 -37.90 18.83 -20.22
N LEU A 23 -38.29 18.93 -18.95
CA LEU A 23 -37.42 19.41 -17.88
C LEU A 23 -36.21 18.46 -17.67
N ALA A 24 -36.40 17.15 -17.70
CA ALA A 24 -35.33 16.18 -17.63
C ALA A 24 -34.35 16.31 -18.83
N ALA A 25 -34.87 16.50 -20.04
CA ALA A 25 -34.04 16.70 -21.23
C ALA A 25 -33.22 18.02 -21.15
N VAL A 26 -33.83 19.10 -20.63
CA VAL A 26 -33.12 20.38 -20.43
C VAL A 26 -32.00 20.24 -19.36
N VAL A 27 -32.30 19.59 -18.25
CA VAL A 27 -31.30 19.35 -17.18
C VAL A 27 -30.13 18.51 -17.71
N LEU A 28 -30.39 17.42 -18.42
CA LEU A 28 -29.35 16.59 -19.02
C LEU A 28 -28.59 17.31 -20.15
N GLY A 29 -29.24 18.19 -20.90
CA GLY A 29 -28.62 19.01 -21.94
C GLY A 29 -27.73 20.10 -21.39
N VAL A 30 -28.06 20.68 -20.22
CA VAL A 30 -27.24 21.72 -19.54
C VAL A 30 -26.13 21.10 -18.75
N TRP A 31 -26.38 19.97 -18.08
CA TRP A 31 -25.37 19.33 -17.19
C TRP A 31 -24.36 18.46 -17.95
N LYS A 32 -24.65 18.00 -19.15
CA LYS A 32 -23.75 17.21 -20.01
C LYS A 32 -22.74 16.31 -19.26
N PRO A 33 -23.19 15.41 -18.41
CA PRO A 33 -22.25 14.58 -17.60
C PRO A 33 -21.36 13.65 -18.44
N TRP A 34 -21.70 13.47 -19.74
CA TRP A 34 -20.95 12.67 -20.71
C TRP A 34 -20.06 13.50 -21.65
N SER A 35 -20.04 14.83 -21.52
CA SER A 35 -19.10 15.62 -22.33
C SER A 35 -17.70 15.46 -21.75
N PRO A 36 -16.67 15.09 -22.54
CA PRO A 36 -15.31 15.23 -22.10
C PRO A 36 -15.09 16.68 -21.68
N GLY A 37 -14.54 16.88 -20.49
CA GLY A 37 -14.19 18.23 -20.03
C GLY A 37 -13.33 18.93 -21.07
N PRO A 38 -13.33 20.28 -21.12
CA PRO A 38 -12.49 20.99 -22.05
C PRO A 38 -11.05 20.55 -21.87
N SER A 39 -10.45 20.03 -22.94
CA SER A 39 -9.00 19.82 -22.99
C SER A 39 -8.36 21.15 -22.62
N SER A 40 -7.68 21.21 -21.49
CA SER A 40 -6.90 22.36 -21.09
C SER A 40 -5.86 22.59 -22.19
N ALA A 41 -6.19 23.47 -23.14
CA ALA A 41 -5.19 24.08 -23.96
C ALA A 41 -4.20 24.78 -23.01
N ALA A 42 -2.93 24.45 -23.15
CA ALA A 42 -1.84 24.95 -22.35
C ALA A 42 -1.94 26.46 -22.10
N VAL A 43 -2.23 26.83 -20.86
CA VAL A 43 -1.83 28.13 -20.32
C VAL A 43 -0.40 27.95 -19.86
N ALA A 44 0.54 28.38 -20.69
CA ALA A 44 1.92 28.56 -20.28
C ALA A 44 1.97 29.66 -19.21
N GLY A 45 2.42 29.31 -18.01
CA GLY A 45 2.82 30.29 -17.01
C GLY A 45 2.10 30.24 -15.68
N ALA A 46 2.29 29.18 -14.90
CA ALA A 46 2.37 29.25 -13.42
C ALA A 46 3.21 28.05 -13.00
N GLY A 47 4.33 28.32 -12.33
CA GLY A 47 5.26 27.27 -11.91
C GLY A 47 4.54 26.18 -11.11
N HIS A 48 4.43 25.03 -11.71
CA HIS A 48 4.37 23.81 -10.95
C HIS A 48 5.78 23.65 -10.41
N ASP A 49 5.94 23.74 -9.12
CA ASP A 49 7.07 23.10 -8.47
C ASP A 49 6.92 21.62 -8.84
N ASP A 50 7.60 21.20 -9.92
CA ASP A 50 7.89 19.82 -10.20
C ASP A 50 8.66 19.34 -8.96
N ALA A 51 7.95 18.72 -8.03
CA ALA A 51 8.58 18.03 -6.92
C ALA A 51 9.54 17.04 -7.58
N VAL A 52 10.82 17.36 -7.55
CA VAL A 52 11.89 16.49 -8.06
C VAL A 52 11.79 15.21 -7.26
N THR A 53 11.20 14.19 -7.84
CA THR A 53 11.16 12.86 -7.24
C THR A 53 12.58 12.32 -7.30
N ILE A 54 13.30 12.40 -6.20
CA ILE A 54 14.64 11.86 -6.07
C ILE A 54 14.48 10.34 -6.03
N ALA A 55 14.92 9.65 -7.09
CA ALA A 55 14.98 8.19 -7.06
C ALA A 55 15.96 7.77 -5.95
N PRO A 56 15.60 6.78 -5.10
CA PRO A 56 16.52 6.26 -4.10
C PRO A 56 17.79 5.72 -4.75
N ALA A 57 18.94 5.90 -4.10
CA ALA A 57 20.17 5.22 -4.51
C ALA A 57 19.98 3.70 -4.36
N PRO A 58 20.73 2.83 -5.09
CA PRO A 58 20.63 1.38 -4.90
C PRO A 58 20.81 0.99 -3.43
N LEU A 59 19.98 0.07 -2.92
CA LEU A 59 20.07 -0.45 -1.56
C LEU A 59 21.40 -1.19 -1.41
N THR A 60 22.21 -0.82 -0.44
CA THR A 60 23.52 -1.45 -0.19
C THR A 60 23.56 -1.96 1.24
N LEU A 61 23.66 -3.27 1.42
CA LEU A 61 23.71 -3.90 2.73
C LEU A 61 25.06 -4.60 2.92
N PRO A 62 25.55 -4.71 4.18
CA PRO A 62 26.70 -5.57 4.47
C PRO A 62 26.36 -7.05 4.23
N GLU A 63 27.36 -7.92 4.22
CA GLU A 63 27.22 -9.35 3.98
C GLU A 63 26.27 -10.02 5.01
N HIS A 64 26.29 -9.55 6.26
CA HIS A 64 25.44 -10.03 7.35
C HIS A 64 24.66 -8.85 7.98
N PRO A 65 23.59 -8.37 7.34
CA PRO A 65 22.89 -7.18 7.82
C PRO A 65 22.08 -7.44 9.07
N THR A 66 22.01 -6.43 9.94
CA THR A 66 21.02 -6.35 11.02
C THR A 66 19.80 -5.59 10.52
N VAL A 67 18.65 -6.27 10.46
CA VAL A 67 17.41 -5.73 9.91
C VAL A 67 16.38 -5.55 11.02
N LEU A 68 15.97 -4.31 11.29
CA LEU A 68 14.83 -4.01 12.15
C LEU A 68 13.55 -4.10 11.31
N VAL A 69 12.68 -5.08 11.59
CA VAL A 69 11.36 -5.18 10.98
C VAL A 69 10.32 -4.68 11.96
N PHE A 70 9.77 -3.51 11.68
CA PHE A 70 8.78 -2.84 12.52
C PHE A 70 7.41 -2.86 11.83
N GLY A 71 6.35 -3.23 12.55
CA GLY A 71 5.02 -3.27 11.94
C GLY A 71 3.90 -3.75 12.86
N ASP A 72 2.86 -4.27 12.24
CA ASP A 72 1.61 -4.69 12.89
C ASP A 72 1.54 -6.20 13.15
N SER A 73 0.33 -6.77 13.10
CA SER A 73 0.08 -8.21 13.32
C SER A 73 0.74 -9.12 12.28
N TRP A 74 0.97 -8.64 11.08
CA TRP A 74 1.66 -9.39 10.04
C TRP A 74 3.15 -9.52 10.36
N THR A 75 3.76 -8.43 10.82
CA THR A 75 5.15 -8.44 11.32
C THR A 75 5.29 -9.28 12.60
N TYR A 76 4.27 -9.28 13.48
CA TYR A 76 4.24 -10.15 14.65
C TYR A 76 4.27 -11.65 14.31
N GLY A 77 3.77 -12.05 13.12
CA GLY A 77 3.61 -13.46 12.72
C GLY A 77 2.25 -14.04 13.08
N SER A 78 1.20 -13.20 13.11
CA SER A 78 -0.17 -13.66 13.43
C SER A 78 -0.65 -14.69 12.41
N ALA A 79 -1.27 -15.77 12.93
CA ALA A 79 -1.77 -16.94 12.22
C ALA A 79 -0.70 -17.91 11.68
N ALA A 80 0.58 -17.63 11.84
CA ALA A 80 1.57 -18.69 11.80
C ALA A 80 1.34 -19.67 12.98
N SER A 81 1.70 -20.94 12.81
CA SER A 81 1.58 -21.94 13.90
C SER A 81 2.38 -21.55 15.14
N GLU A 82 3.48 -20.81 14.94
CA GLU A 82 4.23 -20.11 15.97
C GLU A 82 4.61 -18.72 15.42
N PRO A 83 4.58 -17.64 16.24
CA PRO A 83 4.91 -16.29 15.78
C PRO A 83 6.29 -16.19 15.12
N THR A 84 7.26 -16.97 15.57
CA THR A 84 8.62 -17.03 15.02
C THR A 84 8.72 -17.63 13.61
N LEU A 85 7.63 -18.23 13.12
CA LEU A 85 7.46 -18.62 11.71
C LEU A 85 6.83 -17.48 10.87
N GLY A 86 6.70 -16.29 11.42
CA GLY A 86 6.29 -15.09 10.72
C GLY A 86 7.35 -14.62 9.71
N TYR A 87 6.91 -13.95 8.65
CA TYR A 87 7.75 -13.51 7.54
C TYR A 87 8.96 -12.67 8.01
N ALA A 88 8.77 -11.85 9.03
CA ALA A 88 9.81 -10.97 9.57
C ALA A 88 10.96 -11.73 10.22
N TYR A 89 10.68 -12.89 10.83
CA TYR A 89 11.70 -13.77 11.39
C TYR A 89 12.38 -14.61 10.31
N LEU A 90 11.58 -15.17 9.38
CA LEU A 90 12.09 -15.98 8.26
C LEU A 90 12.99 -15.19 7.30
N LEU A 91 12.85 -13.86 7.27
CA LEU A 91 13.68 -12.99 6.45
C LEU A 91 15.17 -13.09 6.81
N ALA A 92 15.53 -13.36 8.08
CA ALA A 92 16.91 -13.47 8.53
C ALA A 92 17.74 -14.44 7.68
N ASP A 93 17.20 -15.64 7.44
CA ASP A 93 17.88 -16.67 6.64
C ASP A 93 18.01 -16.25 5.17
N LEU A 94 17.00 -15.57 4.64
CA LEU A 94 16.94 -15.17 3.22
C LEU A 94 17.87 -14.00 2.88
N VAL A 95 18.16 -13.14 3.85
CA VAL A 95 19.10 -12.03 3.69
C VAL A 95 20.49 -12.34 4.28
N HIS A 96 20.70 -13.58 4.75
CA HIS A 96 21.93 -14.02 5.43
C HIS A 96 22.34 -13.14 6.62
N GLY A 97 21.34 -12.59 7.34
CA GLY A 97 21.54 -11.61 8.41
C GLY A 97 20.82 -11.94 9.71
N THR A 98 20.56 -10.92 10.50
CA THR A 98 19.79 -11.00 11.74
C THR A 98 18.57 -10.10 11.65
N THR A 99 17.39 -10.57 12.10
CA THR A 99 16.21 -9.73 12.19
C THR A 99 15.86 -9.41 13.64
N ILE A 100 15.60 -8.13 13.90
CA ILE A 100 15.00 -7.63 15.14
C ILE A 100 13.54 -7.33 14.82
N VAL A 101 12.64 -8.12 15.39
CA VAL A 101 11.21 -8.02 15.03
C VAL A 101 10.45 -7.25 16.10
N ASN A 102 9.81 -6.15 15.69
CA ASN A 102 8.94 -5.34 16.52
C ASN A 102 7.54 -5.27 15.89
N GLY A 103 6.75 -6.31 16.06
CA GLY A 103 5.37 -6.43 15.58
C GLY A 103 4.38 -6.35 16.74
N VAL A 104 3.34 -5.50 16.62
CA VAL A 104 2.25 -5.41 17.60
C VAL A 104 0.90 -5.57 16.92
N ARG A 105 0.14 -6.56 17.38
CA ARG A 105 -1.14 -6.93 16.78
C ARG A 105 -2.15 -5.80 16.81
N GLY A 106 -2.74 -5.51 15.66
CA GLY A 106 -3.80 -4.52 15.52
C GLY A 106 -3.33 -3.05 15.54
N SER A 107 -2.03 -2.78 15.70
CA SER A 107 -1.49 -1.42 15.74
C SER A 107 -1.34 -0.80 14.34
N GLY A 108 -1.32 0.51 14.29
CA GLY A 108 -1.12 1.32 13.11
C GLY A 108 -0.55 2.68 13.47
N TYR A 109 -0.49 3.59 12.51
CA TYR A 109 -0.04 4.96 12.75
C TYR A 109 -1.01 5.76 13.61
N LEU A 110 -2.33 5.59 13.38
CA LEU A 110 -3.39 6.22 14.16
C LEU A 110 -3.98 5.28 15.22
N LYS A 111 -3.93 3.98 14.96
CA LYS A 111 -4.64 3.00 15.77
C LYS A 111 -3.70 2.34 16.77
N PRO A 112 -3.98 2.39 18.09
CA PRO A 112 -3.28 1.54 19.06
C PRO A 112 -3.60 0.07 18.79
N GLY A 113 -2.63 -0.79 19.11
CA GLY A 113 -2.75 -2.25 19.00
C GLY A 113 -3.52 -2.87 20.14
N ILE A 114 -3.69 -4.19 20.08
CA ILE A 114 -4.26 -5.00 21.16
C ILE A 114 -3.24 -5.12 22.31
N ASP A 115 -1.96 -5.24 21.94
CA ASP A 115 -0.87 -5.56 22.87
C ASP A 115 0.11 -4.38 23.06
N GLY A 116 -0.24 -3.18 22.60
CA GLY A 116 0.64 -2.03 22.71
C GLY A 116 0.11 -0.78 22.00
N PRO A 117 0.81 0.35 22.11
CA PRO A 117 0.37 1.62 21.57
C PRO A 117 0.49 1.71 20.03
N ALA A 118 0.14 2.86 19.49
CA ALA A 118 0.31 3.19 18.07
C ALA A 118 1.79 3.29 17.67
N PHE A 119 2.06 3.33 16.36
CA PHE A 119 3.42 3.29 15.81
C PHE A 119 4.32 4.38 16.36
N GLY A 120 3.84 5.63 16.47
CA GLY A 120 4.66 6.73 16.98
C GLY A 120 5.20 6.50 18.40
N GLU A 121 4.36 6.05 19.32
CA GLU A 121 4.74 5.75 20.70
C GLU A 121 5.69 4.53 20.77
N ARG A 122 5.45 3.51 19.94
CA ARG A 122 6.32 2.33 19.87
C ARG A 122 7.70 2.70 19.34
N ILE A 123 7.80 3.55 18.32
CA ILE A 123 9.08 4.05 17.78
C ILE A 123 9.84 4.85 18.85
N ALA A 124 9.13 5.70 19.60
CA ALA A 124 9.74 6.45 20.70
C ALA A 124 10.36 5.52 21.76
N ALA A 125 9.72 4.36 22.03
CA ALA A 125 10.16 3.37 23.00
C ALA A 125 11.23 2.38 22.49
N LEU A 126 11.61 2.40 21.19
CA LEU A 126 12.70 1.56 20.68
C LEU A 126 14.02 1.92 21.36
N ASP A 127 14.82 0.89 21.61
CA ASP A 127 16.17 1.06 22.19
C ASP A 127 17.06 1.85 21.23
N PRO A 128 17.55 3.04 21.62
CA PRO A 128 18.43 3.84 20.79
C PRO A 128 19.84 3.23 20.60
N ALA A 129 20.21 2.20 21.37
CA ALA A 129 21.46 1.49 21.21
C ALA A 129 21.47 0.46 20.08
N LEU A 130 20.31 0.17 19.48
CA LEU A 130 20.25 -0.67 18.30
C LEU A 130 20.97 0.01 17.12
N THR A 131 21.69 -0.77 16.34
CA THR A 131 22.41 -0.31 15.14
C THR A 131 21.97 -1.12 13.93
N PRO A 132 20.71 -0.96 13.46
CA PRO A 132 20.26 -1.66 12.27
C PRO A 132 20.91 -1.06 11.01
N ASP A 133 21.32 -1.94 10.09
CA ASP A 133 21.74 -1.55 8.74
C ASP A 133 20.55 -1.22 7.85
N LEU A 134 19.44 -1.93 8.09
CA LEU A 134 18.18 -1.77 7.38
C LEU A 134 17.01 -1.71 8.34
N ILE A 135 16.09 -0.79 8.09
CA ILE A 135 14.80 -0.73 8.77
C ILE A 135 13.71 -0.96 7.74
N ILE A 136 12.84 -1.95 7.99
CA ILE A 136 11.63 -2.18 7.20
C ILE A 136 10.45 -1.75 8.05
N ILE A 137 9.73 -0.70 7.62
CA ILE A 137 8.51 -0.25 8.28
C ILE A 137 7.32 -0.80 7.49
N GLN A 138 6.63 -1.79 8.06
CA GLN A 138 5.49 -2.46 7.44
C GLN A 138 4.18 -1.86 7.90
N GLY A 139 3.27 -1.65 6.97
CA GLY A 139 1.87 -1.41 7.30
C GLY A 139 1.42 0.04 7.22
N SER A 140 0.34 0.41 7.83
CA SER A 140 -0.51 -0.50 8.57
C SER A 140 -1.88 -0.64 7.92
N ILE A 141 -2.30 -1.86 7.68
CA ILE A 141 -3.66 -2.13 7.21
C ILE A 141 -4.72 -1.80 8.28
N ASN A 142 -4.32 -1.69 9.54
CA ASN A 142 -5.23 -1.43 10.66
C ASN A 142 -5.84 -0.03 10.63
N ASP A 143 -5.15 0.93 10.01
CA ASP A 143 -5.64 2.29 9.83
C ASP A 143 -6.74 2.41 8.77
N ARG A 144 -7.09 1.34 8.06
CA ARG A 144 -8.21 1.31 7.11
C ARG A 144 -9.56 1.61 7.76
N ALA A 145 -9.70 1.31 9.05
CA ALA A 145 -10.90 1.59 9.83
C ALA A 145 -10.91 3.01 10.42
N GLN A 146 -9.81 3.74 10.30
CA GLN A 146 -9.69 5.13 10.73
C GLN A 146 -10.00 6.06 9.55
N GLY A 147 -10.44 7.28 9.85
CA GLY A 147 -10.57 8.33 8.84
C GLY A 147 -9.23 8.68 8.20
N ALA A 148 -9.27 9.34 7.03
CA ALA A 148 -8.05 9.81 6.38
C ALA A 148 -7.41 11.00 7.09
N ALA A 149 -8.20 11.75 7.89
CA ALA A 149 -7.71 12.92 8.62
C ALA A 149 -6.59 12.55 9.61
N GLY A 150 -5.48 13.28 9.57
CA GLY A 150 -4.32 13.07 10.43
C GLY A 150 -3.45 11.86 10.07
N TYR A 151 -3.83 11.04 9.06
CA TYR A 151 -3.08 9.83 8.73
C TYR A 151 -1.68 10.15 8.19
N ARG A 152 -1.59 11.03 7.19
CA ARG A 152 -0.31 11.40 6.57
C ARG A 152 0.62 12.11 7.55
N GLU A 153 0.06 12.93 8.43
CA GLU A 153 0.77 13.62 9.52
C GLU A 153 1.34 12.61 10.52
N ALA A 154 0.55 11.61 10.93
CA ALA A 154 0.99 10.56 11.85
C ALA A 154 2.08 9.67 11.22
N VAL A 155 1.95 9.32 9.94
CA VAL A 155 2.99 8.59 9.18
C VAL A 155 4.27 9.43 9.14
N THR A 156 4.17 10.70 8.76
CA THR A 156 5.30 11.63 8.66
C THR A 156 6.05 11.72 9.98
N ALA A 157 5.34 11.99 11.09
CA ALA A 157 5.95 12.10 12.41
C ALA A 157 6.62 10.80 12.87
N ALA A 158 5.98 9.65 12.61
CA ALA A 158 6.56 8.35 12.94
C ALA A 158 7.84 8.05 12.15
N TRP A 159 7.85 8.33 10.85
CA TRP A 159 9.01 8.12 10.00
C TRP A 159 10.16 9.06 10.32
N ASP A 160 9.87 10.32 10.61
CA ASP A 160 10.89 11.31 11.03
C ASP A 160 11.53 10.88 12.38
N ALA A 161 10.71 10.38 13.32
CA ALA A 161 11.22 9.87 14.59
C ALA A 161 12.09 8.60 14.39
N MET A 162 11.73 7.70 13.47
CA MET A 162 12.51 6.50 13.15
C MET A 162 13.87 6.89 12.55
N ALA A 163 13.88 7.76 11.54
CA ALA A 163 15.09 8.23 10.89
C ALA A 163 16.01 9.01 11.84
N ALA A 164 15.45 9.84 12.71
CA ALA A 164 16.22 10.57 13.71
C ALA A 164 16.86 9.64 14.77
N LYS A 165 16.17 8.52 15.10
CA LYS A 165 16.67 7.54 16.07
C LYS A 165 17.81 6.67 15.51
N TYR A 166 17.77 6.35 14.23
CA TYR A 166 18.73 5.47 13.55
C TYR A 166 19.22 6.12 12.24
N PRO A 167 20.02 7.18 12.34
CA PRO A 167 20.39 8.01 11.18
C PRO A 167 21.27 7.28 10.14
N GLU A 168 21.95 6.21 10.53
CA GLU A 168 22.81 5.43 9.63
C GLU A 168 22.05 4.30 8.91
N ALA A 169 20.83 3.99 9.36
CA ALA A 169 20.05 2.90 8.78
C ALA A 169 19.42 3.30 7.46
N GLN A 170 19.46 2.41 6.48
CA GLN A 170 18.64 2.54 5.28
C GLN A 170 17.18 2.17 5.61
N ILE A 171 16.22 2.90 5.06
CA ILE A 171 14.79 2.71 5.35
C ILE A 171 14.04 2.26 4.10
N VAL A 172 13.35 1.12 4.21
CA VAL A 172 12.42 0.59 3.21
C VAL A 172 11.03 0.58 3.80
N ILE A 173 10.08 1.13 3.08
CA ILE A 173 8.67 1.07 3.45
C ILE A 173 8.02 -0.12 2.74
N LEU A 174 7.46 -1.03 3.52
CA LEU A 174 6.65 -2.13 3.04
C LEU A 174 5.17 -1.78 3.22
N GLY A 175 4.48 -1.55 2.12
CA GLY A 175 3.06 -1.22 2.11
C GLY A 175 2.17 -2.34 2.68
N PRO A 176 0.88 -2.08 2.88
CA PRO A 176 -0.06 -3.08 3.35
C PRO A 176 -0.25 -4.17 2.30
N ALA A 177 -0.24 -5.42 2.71
CA ALA A 177 -0.71 -6.51 1.85
C ALA A 177 -2.23 -6.68 1.98
N PRO A 178 -2.94 -7.06 0.91
CA PRO A 178 -4.38 -7.21 0.96
C PRO A 178 -4.80 -8.42 1.81
N HIS A 179 -5.57 -8.18 2.87
CA HIS A 179 -6.15 -9.22 3.71
C HIS A 179 -7.46 -9.79 3.11
N GLU A 180 -7.97 -9.17 2.06
CA GLU A 180 -9.17 -9.57 1.31
C GLU A 180 -9.07 -9.10 -0.15
N LEU A 181 -9.76 -9.80 -1.02
CA LEU A 181 -9.86 -9.47 -2.44
C LEU A 181 -11.35 -9.37 -2.85
N PRO A 182 -11.70 -8.42 -3.74
CA PRO A 182 -10.81 -7.37 -4.27
C PRO A 182 -10.29 -6.43 -3.19
N VAL A 183 -9.16 -5.77 -3.44
CA VAL A 183 -8.54 -4.83 -2.48
C VAL A 183 -9.51 -3.72 -2.13
N GLY A 184 -9.78 -3.55 -0.84
CA GLY A 184 -10.69 -2.51 -0.35
C GLY A 184 -10.16 -1.09 -0.59
N ALA A 185 -11.05 -0.13 -0.86
CA ALA A 185 -10.70 1.25 -1.17
C ALA A 185 -9.82 1.92 -0.09
N ALA A 186 -10.05 1.62 1.19
CA ALA A 186 -9.27 2.15 2.30
C ALA A 186 -7.83 1.60 2.32
N THR A 187 -7.65 0.30 2.03
CA THR A 187 -6.31 -0.31 1.91
C THR A 187 -5.56 0.28 0.72
N ALA A 188 -6.23 0.42 -0.43
CA ALA A 188 -5.63 1.05 -1.61
C ALA A 188 -5.28 2.53 -1.39
N ARG A 189 -6.02 3.26 -0.55
CA ARG A 189 -5.68 4.63 -0.14
C ARG A 189 -4.40 4.63 0.70
N ILE A 190 -4.32 3.76 1.71
CA ILE A 190 -3.13 3.63 2.56
C ILE A 190 -1.89 3.35 1.71
N ASP A 191 -1.99 2.39 0.79
CA ASP A 191 -0.89 2.04 -0.11
C ASP A 191 -0.39 3.25 -0.91
N ARG A 192 -1.30 4.00 -1.54
CA ARG A 192 -0.95 5.24 -2.27
C ARG A 192 -0.37 6.33 -1.39
N ASP A 193 -0.93 6.54 -0.18
CA ASP A 193 -0.43 7.56 0.75
C ASP A 193 1.00 7.26 1.19
N LEU A 194 1.28 6.01 1.54
CA LEU A 194 2.63 5.58 1.93
C LEU A 194 3.62 5.68 0.76
N ALA A 195 3.23 5.24 -0.43
CA ALA A 195 4.06 5.38 -1.63
C ALA A 195 4.44 6.84 -1.90
N ALA A 196 3.47 7.76 -1.84
CA ALA A 196 3.72 9.18 -2.06
C ALA A 196 4.63 9.80 -0.98
N LEU A 197 4.44 9.41 0.29
CA LEU A 197 5.28 9.89 1.41
C LEU A 197 6.70 9.33 1.36
N ALA A 198 6.88 8.07 0.93
CA ALA A 198 8.20 7.47 0.72
C ALA A 198 8.93 8.15 -0.43
N ALA A 199 8.25 8.36 -1.57
CA ALA A 199 8.81 9.06 -2.72
C ALA A 199 9.26 10.50 -2.38
N ALA A 200 8.49 11.23 -1.58
CA ALA A 200 8.85 12.58 -1.11
C ALA A 200 10.11 12.62 -0.25
N ARG A 201 10.53 11.48 0.33
CA ARG A 201 11.76 11.31 1.13
C ARG A 201 12.92 10.68 0.35
N GLY A 202 12.69 10.26 -0.90
CA GLY A 202 13.66 9.45 -1.63
C GLY A 202 13.88 8.07 -0.98
N TRP A 203 12.88 7.51 -0.32
CA TRP A 203 12.93 6.19 0.30
C TRP A 203 12.32 5.14 -0.62
N TRP A 204 12.79 3.90 -0.50
CA TRP A 204 12.20 2.78 -1.22
C TRP A 204 10.81 2.44 -0.70
N TYR A 205 9.93 2.12 -1.62
CA TYR A 205 8.59 1.64 -1.34
C TYR A 205 8.33 0.33 -2.05
N ILE A 206 7.96 -0.70 -1.31
CA ILE A 206 7.54 -1.99 -1.82
C ILE A 206 6.01 -2.09 -1.61
N SER A 207 5.25 -2.29 -2.68
CA SER A 207 3.79 -2.40 -2.63
C SER A 207 3.31 -3.81 -2.90
N PRO A 208 2.99 -4.61 -1.88
CA PRO A 208 2.36 -5.92 -2.08
C PRO A 208 1.05 -5.86 -2.87
N VAL A 209 0.37 -4.69 -2.84
CA VAL A 209 -0.86 -4.45 -3.61
C VAL A 209 -0.56 -4.27 -5.09
N ALA A 210 0.33 -3.33 -5.44
CA ALA A 210 0.67 -3.02 -6.82
C ALA A 210 1.43 -4.18 -7.51
N ASP A 211 2.29 -4.86 -6.77
CA ASP A 211 3.10 -5.98 -7.25
C ASP A 211 2.33 -7.31 -7.27
N GLY A 212 1.05 -7.28 -6.88
CA GLY A 212 0.18 -8.46 -6.94
C GLY A 212 0.70 -9.66 -6.13
N TRP A 213 1.25 -9.42 -4.93
CA TRP A 213 1.75 -10.51 -4.10
C TRP A 213 0.64 -11.48 -3.72
N ILE A 214 -0.57 -10.98 -3.48
CA ILE A 214 -1.75 -11.77 -3.15
C ILE A 214 -2.82 -11.54 -4.21
N THR A 215 -3.15 -12.60 -4.94
CA THR A 215 -4.07 -12.62 -6.07
C THR A 215 -5.20 -13.62 -5.80
N PRO A 216 -6.31 -13.62 -6.57
CA PRO A 216 -7.35 -14.63 -6.43
C PRO A 216 -6.84 -16.07 -6.56
N GLN A 217 -5.74 -16.29 -7.29
CA GLN A 217 -5.15 -17.62 -7.56
C GLN A 217 -4.44 -18.19 -6.33
N ASN A 218 -3.76 -17.33 -5.53
CA ASN A 218 -2.98 -17.78 -4.36
C ASN A 218 -3.58 -17.36 -3.02
N TYR A 219 -4.74 -16.68 -3.02
CA TYR A 219 -5.31 -16.08 -1.80
C TYR A 219 -5.49 -17.08 -0.66
N ARG A 220 -6.03 -18.28 -0.97
CA ARG A 220 -6.29 -19.31 0.03
C ARG A 220 -5.03 -20.05 0.51
N ASP A 221 -3.98 -20.03 -0.28
CA ASP A 221 -2.68 -20.61 0.09
C ASP A 221 -1.92 -19.66 1.03
N VAL A 222 -2.07 -18.35 0.79
CA VAL A 222 -1.38 -17.31 1.57
C VAL A 222 -2.16 -16.91 2.80
N ILE A 223 -3.47 -16.71 2.70
CA ILE A 223 -4.32 -16.15 3.75
C ILE A 223 -5.13 -17.24 4.45
N ASP A 224 -4.95 -17.37 5.76
CA ASP A 224 -5.87 -18.13 6.62
C ASP A 224 -7.15 -17.31 6.84
N VAL A 225 -8.21 -17.72 6.15
CA VAL A 225 -9.52 -17.05 6.18
C VAL A 225 -10.37 -17.50 7.36
N ASP A 226 -10.02 -18.61 7.98
CA ASP A 226 -10.81 -19.27 9.02
C ASP A 226 -10.30 -18.86 10.42
N LEU A 227 -9.38 -19.62 10.97
CA LEU A 227 -8.83 -19.41 12.31
C LEU A 227 -7.90 -18.20 12.37
N GLY A 228 -7.15 -17.93 11.32
CA GLY A 228 -6.19 -16.82 11.21
C GLY A 228 -6.84 -15.45 11.04
N ARG A 229 -8.17 -15.37 10.89
CA ARG A 229 -8.90 -14.10 10.74
C ARG A 229 -8.32 -13.19 9.66
N LYS A 230 -8.04 -13.76 8.48
CA LYS A 230 -7.47 -13.08 7.32
C LYS A 230 -6.02 -12.57 7.55
N HIS A 231 -5.23 -13.28 8.33
CA HIS A 231 -3.78 -13.13 8.39
C HIS A 231 -3.11 -14.19 7.53
N PRO A 232 -1.82 -14.05 7.20
CA PRO A 232 -1.10 -15.08 6.48
C PRO A 232 -1.02 -16.39 7.28
N SER A 233 -1.26 -17.51 6.64
CA SER A 233 -0.96 -18.84 7.20
C SER A 233 0.56 -19.01 7.40
N THR A 234 1.00 -20.08 8.05
CA THR A 234 2.45 -20.39 8.15
C THR A 234 3.10 -20.47 6.76
N ALA A 235 2.44 -21.10 5.79
CA ALA A 235 2.90 -21.12 4.40
C ALA A 235 2.88 -19.74 3.75
N GLY A 236 1.83 -18.95 4.04
CA GLY A 236 1.71 -17.59 3.59
C GLY A 236 2.81 -16.67 4.12
N HIS A 237 3.21 -16.83 5.38
CA HIS A 237 4.35 -16.08 5.93
C HIS A 237 5.66 -16.44 5.23
N ARG A 238 5.90 -17.71 4.91
CA ARG A 238 7.07 -18.12 4.12
C ARG A 238 7.07 -17.46 2.75
N TYR A 239 5.94 -17.54 2.04
CA TYR A 239 5.77 -16.88 0.76
C TYR A 239 6.05 -15.37 0.83
N LEU A 240 5.54 -14.68 1.84
CA LEU A 240 5.78 -13.24 2.02
C LEU A 240 7.25 -12.92 2.32
N ALA A 241 7.95 -13.76 3.08
CA ALA A 241 9.38 -13.62 3.33
C ALA A 241 10.18 -13.73 2.04
N GLU A 242 9.89 -14.72 1.20
CA GLU A 242 10.52 -14.94 -0.11
C GLU A 242 10.27 -13.76 -1.06
N ARG A 243 9.01 -13.26 -1.11
CA ARG A 243 8.68 -12.06 -1.91
C ARG A 243 9.42 -10.82 -1.44
N LEU A 244 9.51 -10.62 -0.12
CA LEU A 244 10.22 -9.46 0.45
C LEU A 244 11.72 -9.55 0.18
N ALA A 245 12.34 -10.71 0.37
CA ALA A 245 13.76 -10.91 0.08
C ALA A 245 14.09 -10.64 -1.40
N ALA A 246 13.25 -11.13 -2.32
CA ALA A 246 13.40 -10.86 -3.74
C ALA A 246 13.27 -9.35 -4.05
N ALA A 247 12.25 -8.68 -3.50
CA ALA A 247 12.06 -7.25 -3.69
C ALA A 247 13.24 -6.42 -3.15
N LEU A 248 13.81 -6.80 -1.99
CA LEU A 248 15.01 -6.15 -1.44
C LEU A 248 16.23 -6.34 -2.36
N ALA A 249 16.41 -7.52 -2.93
CA ALA A 249 17.49 -7.79 -3.88
C ALA A 249 17.36 -6.91 -5.15
N ASP A 250 16.14 -6.74 -5.66
CA ASP A 250 15.85 -5.88 -6.80
C ASP A 250 16.19 -4.41 -6.52
N LEU A 251 16.00 -3.93 -5.28
CA LEU A 251 16.38 -2.58 -4.86
C LEU A 251 17.91 -2.38 -4.79
N GLY A 252 18.66 -3.45 -4.58
CA GLY A 252 20.13 -3.43 -4.56
C GLY A 252 20.76 -3.26 -5.94
N GLY A 253 19.96 -3.25 -7.01
CA GLY A 253 20.47 -3.09 -8.37
C GLY A 253 21.39 -4.23 -8.75
N ALA A 254 20.97 -5.51 -8.57
CA ALA A 254 21.72 -6.65 -9.10
C ALA A 254 21.99 -6.41 -10.58
N PRO A 255 23.24 -6.63 -11.06
CA PRO A 255 23.56 -6.42 -12.47
C PRO A 255 22.66 -7.35 -13.30
N VAL A 256 21.84 -6.76 -14.19
CA VAL A 256 21.11 -7.50 -15.19
C VAL A 256 22.16 -8.19 -16.05
N THR A 257 22.42 -9.47 -15.82
CA THR A 257 23.25 -10.27 -16.70
C THR A 257 22.44 -10.46 -17.97
N VAL A 258 22.61 -9.55 -18.93
CA VAL A 258 22.14 -9.77 -20.30
C VAL A 258 22.95 -10.93 -20.80
N ALA A 259 22.34 -12.12 -20.91
CA ALA A 259 22.95 -13.25 -21.59
C ALA A 259 23.31 -12.79 -22.99
N GLY A 260 24.61 -12.61 -23.23
CA GLY A 260 25.15 -12.20 -24.52
C GLY A 260 24.74 -13.23 -25.58
N GLY A 261 23.96 -12.78 -26.56
CA GLY A 261 23.72 -13.55 -27.77
C GLY A 261 25.06 -13.89 -28.42
N SER A 262 25.35 -15.17 -28.52
CA SER A 262 26.46 -15.67 -29.30
C SER A 262 26.25 -15.28 -30.77
N GLU A 263 26.96 -14.29 -31.23
CA GLU A 263 27.14 -14.06 -32.68
C GLU A 263 27.96 -15.22 -33.21
N THR A 264 27.31 -16.13 -33.87
CA THR A 264 27.96 -17.12 -34.77
C THR A 264 28.38 -16.36 -36.02
N THR A 265 29.67 -16.07 -36.11
CA THR A 265 30.30 -15.64 -37.34
C THR A 265 30.29 -16.78 -38.37
N PRO A 266 29.78 -16.62 -39.56
CA PRO A 266 29.95 -17.64 -40.61
C PRO A 266 31.36 -17.55 -41.17
N GLU A 267 32.08 -18.66 -41.06
CA GLU A 267 33.36 -18.88 -41.72
C GLU A 267 33.14 -19.05 -43.24
N GLN A 268 33.95 -18.32 -44.02
CA GLN A 268 34.03 -18.45 -45.50
C GLN A 268 34.89 -19.66 -45.90
#